data_05a34fc69bfab5709152e3eec25341cd
#
_entry.id   05a34fc69bfab5709152e3eec25341cd
#
_cell.length_a   1.000
_cell.length_b   1.000
_cell.length_c   1.000
_cell.angle_alpha   90.00
_cell.angle_beta   90.00
_cell.angle_gamma   90.00
#
_symmetry.space_group_name_H-M   'P 1'
#
loop_
_entity.id
_entity.type
_entity.pdbx_description
1 polymer ?
#
loop_
_entity_poly.entity_id
_entity_poly.type
_entity_poly.pdbx_seq_one_letter_code
_entity_poly.pdbx_strand_id
1 'polypeptide(L)'
;DTLGLYLTGHPIDVYRSELKAFIPAKLNEVTPTRRGVTTVFAGLVLDVANFPNRIMITLDDGTARIEVSCNHERFQRYKDIVRLEQVVVIEGEIYEREGFDRPMARLSKAFSLNEIRQKRAQSIQIRMPHDLMTKSLAKDMQNILLPYCNVDMCQHTGIQLLIDQSFATAELHLGAQWKVAPLDELLGKLRDYFGKDAIYIEYQVKSKAAKVIETPKVSVVPPPPANMSIDDALDLYQAEVSQYS
;
A
#
# COMPACT_ATOMS: atom_id res chain seq x y z
N ASP A 1 24.33 -26.08 0.97
CA ASP A 1 24.08 -25.23 2.16
C ASP A 1 24.31 -23.79 1.78
N THR A 2 23.32 -23.17 1.17
CA THR A 2 23.29 -21.72 0.95
C THR A 2 22.94 -21.08 2.28
N LEU A 3 23.88 -20.37 2.88
CA LEU A 3 23.63 -19.43 3.96
C LEU A 3 22.55 -18.47 3.48
N GLY A 4 21.32 -18.58 4.02
CA GLY A 4 20.17 -17.77 3.65
C GLY A 4 20.27 -16.31 4.06
N LEU A 5 21.39 -15.67 3.74
CA LEU A 5 21.65 -14.25 3.93
C LEU A 5 21.49 -13.55 2.58
N TYR A 6 20.44 -12.76 2.45
CA TYR A 6 20.28 -11.85 1.31
C TYR A 6 21.30 -10.73 1.44
N LEU A 7 22.31 -10.71 0.58
CA LEU A 7 23.39 -9.69 0.58
C LEU A 7 22.87 -8.26 0.27
N THR A 8 21.68 -8.12 -0.27
CA THR A 8 21.07 -6.85 -0.69
C THR A 8 19.80 -6.47 0.09
N GLY A 9 19.53 -7.14 1.23
CA GLY A 9 18.30 -6.96 2.01
C GLY A 9 17.26 -8.03 1.73
N HIS A 10 16.27 -8.17 2.64
CA HIS A 10 15.22 -9.17 2.50
C HIS A 10 14.24 -8.77 1.38
N PRO A 11 13.78 -9.69 0.50
CA PRO A 11 12.88 -9.35 -0.61
C PRO A 11 11.60 -8.63 -0.19
N ILE A 12 11.11 -8.86 1.04
CA ILE A 12 9.93 -8.18 1.59
C ILE A 12 10.19 -6.70 1.87
N ASP A 13 11.46 -6.26 1.99
CA ASP A 13 11.79 -4.88 2.35
C ASP A 13 11.33 -3.88 1.29
N VAL A 14 11.28 -4.30 0.02
CA VAL A 14 10.74 -3.49 -1.08
C VAL A 14 9.27 -3.12 -0.85
N TYR A 15 8.53 -4.00 -0.17
CA TYR A 15 7.10 -3.85 0.11
C TYR A 15 6.80 -3.36 1.53
N ARG A 16 7.82 -3.15 2.36
CA ARG A 16 7.65 -2.88 3.80
C ARG A 16 6.86 -1.60 4.09
N SER A 17 7.07 -0.55 3.32
CA SER A 17 6.30 0.70 3.45
C SER A 17 4.82 0.49 3.11
N GLU A 18 4.56 -0.30 2.09
CA GLU A 18 3.22 -0.65 1.64
C GLU A 18 2.51 -1.56 2.65
N LEU A 19 3.19 -2.61 3.12
CA LEU A 19 2.64 -3.57 4.07
C LEU A 19 2.20 -2.92 5.38
N LYS A 20 2.91 -1.90 5.86
CA LYS A 20 2.54 -1.14 7.07
C LYS A 20 1.13 -0.53 7.00
N ALA A 21 0.59 -0.27 5.81
CA ALA A 21 -0.74 0.32 5.66
C ALA A 21 -1.88 -0.63 6.03
N PHE A 22 -1.65 -1.95 6.04
CA PHE A 22 -2.70 -2.95 6.28
C PHE A 22 -2.29 -4.13 7.17
N ILE A 23 -1.01 -4.26 7.52
CA ILE A 23 -0.52 -5.26 8.48
C ILE A 23 -0.31 -4.57 9.83
N PRO A 24 -1.00 -5.03 10.89
CA PRO A 24 -0.98 -4.37 12.19
C PRO A 24 0.36 -4.50 12.92
N ALA A 25 1.09 -5.61 12.71
CA ALA A 25 2.34 -5.91 13.41
C ALA A 25 3.22 -6.84 12.57
N LYS A 26 4.53 -6.78 12.79
CA LYS A 26 5.49 -7.75 12.25
C LYS A 26 5.36 -9.08 12.99
N LEU A 27 5.89 -10.16 12.39
CA LEU A 27 5.80 -11.49 12.99
C LEU A 27 6.46 -11.58 14.39
N ASN A 28 7.58 -10.88 14.60
CA ASN A 28 8.23 -10.84 15.90
C ASN A 28 7.49 -10.00 16.97
N GLU A 29 6.55 -9.17 16.56
CA GLU A 29 5.74 -8.31 17.45
C GLU A 29 4.40 -8.97 17.84
N VAL A 30 3.99 -10.01 17.10
CA VAL A 30 2.75 -10.73 17.40
C VAL A 30 2.96 -11.63 18.60
N THR A 31 2.19 -11.38 19.66
CA THR A 31 2.17 -12.26 20.84
C THR A 31 1.08 -13.31 20.65
N PRO A 32 1.45 -14.56 20.34
CA PRO A 32 0.47 -15.63 20.22
C PRO A 32 -0.12 -15.96 21.59
N THR A 33 -1.33 -16.49 21.61
CA THR A 33 -1.98 -17.00 22.81
C THR A 33 -2.39 -18.44 22.61
N ARG A 34 -2.61 -19.19 23.71
CA ARG A 34 -3.11 -20.58 23.62
C ARG A 34 -4.47 -20.67 22.91
N ARG A 35 -5.30 -19.63 22.98
CA ARG A 35 -6.62 -19.56 22.32
C ARG A 35 -6.53 -19.14 20.85
N GLY A 36 -5.34 -18.73 20.37
CA GLY A 36 -5.15 -18.16 19.05
C GLY A 36 -5.58 -16.69 18.94
N VAL A 37 -4.92 -15.96 18.07
CA VAL A 37 -5.24 -14.56 17.70
C VAL A 37 -5.43 -14.49 16.21
N THR A 38 -6.64 -14.11 15.76
CA THR A 38 -6.90 -13.86 14.36
C THR A 38 -6.29 -12.52 13.96
N THR A 39 -5.37 -12.54 13.02
CA THR A 39 -4.67 -11.35 12.54
C THR A 39 -4.32 -11.46 11.07
N VAL A 40 -3.85 -10.34 10.51
CA VAL A 40 -3.31 -10.27 9.15
C VAL A 40 -1.80 -10.08 9.25
N PHE A 41 -1.05 -10.91 8.55
CA PHE A 41 0.41 -10.86 8.49
C PHE A 41 0.88 -11.16 7.08
N ALA A 42 2.13 -10.81 6.77
CA ALA A 42 2.74 -11.10 5.48
C ALA A 42 4.10 -11.74 5.66
N GLY A 43 4.53 -12.45 4.64
CA GLY A 43 5.86 -13.01 4.57
C GLY A 43 6.22 -13.49 3.17
N LEU A 44 7.50 -13.67 2.95
CA LEU A 44 8.03 -14.37 1.80
C LEU A 44 7.83 -15.87 1.99
N VAL A 45 7.29 -16.55 0.99
CA VAL A 45 7.13 -18.01 1.03
C VAL A 45 8.50 -18.65 0.83
N LEU A 46 9.04 -19.29 1.88
CA LEU A 46 10.32 -19.99 1.83
C LEU A 46 10.17 -21.46 1.47
N ASP A 47 9.09 -22.09 1.91
CA ASP A 47 8.83 -23.51 1.68
C ASP A 47 7.34 -23.84 1.68
N VAL A 48 6.97 -24.88 0.96
CA VAL A 48 5.61 -25.46 0.94
C VAL A 48 5.72 -26.97 1.04
N ALA A 49 5.63 -27.49 2.25
CA ALA A 49 5.73 -28.91 2.55
C ALA A 49 4.35 -29.60 2.52
N ASN A 50 4.25 -30.70 1.80
CA ASN A 50 3.03 -31.49 1.65
C ASN A 50 3.07 -32.71 2.60
N PHE A 51 2.17 -32.71 3.58
CA PHE A 51 1.95 -33.86 4.49
C PHE A 51 0.62 -34.55 4.17
N PRO A 52 0.42 -35.82 4.57
CA PRO A 52 -0.78 -36.57 4.25
C PRO A 52 -2.11 -35.87 4.58
N ASN A 53 -2.15 -35.12 5.69
CA ASN A 53 -3.38 -34.49 6.18
C ASN A 53 -3.36 -32.95 6.15
N ARG A 54 -2.26 -32.34 5.72
CA ARG A 54 -2.11 -30.88 5.74
C ARG A 54 -0.96 -30.43 4.85
N ILE A 55 -1.02 -29.16 4.46
CA ILE A 55 0.07 -28.39 3.86
C ILE A 55 0.66 -27.49 4.93
N MET A 56 1.99 -27.40 4.98
CA MET A 56 2.73 -26.47 5.83
C MET A 56 3.46 -25.49 4.93
N ILE A 57 3.23 -24.19 5.17
CA ILE A 57 3.84 -23.08 4.43
C ILE A 57 4.76 -22.36 5.40
N THR A 58 6.04 -22.25 5.08
CA THR A 58 6.99 -21.46 5.86
C THR A 58 7.08 -20.06 5.30
N LEU A 59 6.77 -19.06 6.13
CA LEU A 59 6.86 -17.65 5.79
C LEU A 59 7.96 -16.97 6.60
N ASP A 60 8.63 -16.00 5.96
CA ASP A 60 9.63 -15.13 6.57
C ASP A 60 9.31 -13.66 6.27
N ASP A 61 9.22 -12.81 7.28
CA ASP A 61 9.00 -11.37 7.11
C ASP A 61 10.28 -10.53 7.30
N GLY A 62 11.42 -11.21 7.40
CA GLY A 62 12.72 -10.60 7.71
C GLY A 62 12.93 -10.28 9.20
N THR A 63 11.92 -10.49 10.05
CA THR A 63 12.03 -10.33 11.52
C THR A 63 11.85 -11.65 12.24
N ALA A 64 10.99 -12.53 11.72
CA ALA A 64 10.76 -13.88 12.24
C ALA A 64 10.21 -14.79 11.14
N ARG A 65 10.25 -16.11 11.43
CA ARG A 65 9.63 -17.14 10.60
C ARG A 65 8.43 -17.73 11.30
N ILE A 66 7.40 -18.05 10.52
CA ILE A 66 6.18 -18.69 11.01
C ILE A 66 5.79 -19.85 10.09
N GLU A 67 5.30 -20.93 10.70
CA GLU A 67 4.71 -22.06 9.98
C GLU A 67 3.20 -21.89 9.91
N VAL A 68 2.66 -21.86 8.70
CA VAL A 68 1.23 -21.71 8.43
C VAL A 68 0.66 -23.02 7.93
N SER A 69 -0.27 -23.59 8.66
CA SER A 69 -0.93 -24.86 8.31
C SER A 69 -2.28 -24.62 7.62
N CYS A 70 -2.61 -25.46 6.64
CA CYS A 70 -3.94 -25.55 6.06
C CYS A 70 -4.22 -26.96 5.55
N ASN A 71 -5.50 -27.28 5.30
CA ASN A 71 -5.88 -28.51 4.62
C ASN A 71 -5.66 -28.40 3.11
N HIS A 72 -5.62 -29.52 2.42
CA HIS A 72 -5.39 -29.58 0.97
C HIS A 72 -6.45 -28.81 0.17
N GLU A 73 -7.72 -28.91 0.53
CA GLU A 73 -8.81 -28.19 -0.15
C GLU A 73 -8.62 -26.67 -0.10
N ARG A 74 -8.25 -26.15 1.08
CA ARG A 74 -7.97 -24.72 1.24
C ARG A 74 -6.74 -24.29 0.47
N PHE A 75 -5.69 -25.10 0.50
CA PHE A 75 -4.47 -24.82 -0.27
C PHE A 75 -4.76 -24.73 -1.77
N GLN A 76 -5.57 -25.62 -2.32
CA GLN A 76 -5.92 -25.59 -3.75
C GLN A 76 -6.53 -24.26 -4.20
N ARG A 77 -7.27 -23.57 -3.31
CA ARG A 77 -7.83 -22.23 -3.61
C ARG A 77 -6.79 -21.14 -3.72
N TYR A 78 -5.62 -21.32 -3.09
CA TYR A 78 -4.57 -20.31 -2.99
C TYR A 78 -3.23 -20.74 -3.58
N LYS A 79 -3.16 -21.92 -4.21
CA LYS A 79 -1.92 -22.47 -4.78
C LYS A 79 -1.22 -21.54 -5.77
N ASP A 80 -2.00 -20.73 -6.50
CA ASP A 80 -1.48 -19.80 -7.48
C ASP A 80 -0.88 -18.53 -6.85
N ILE A 81 -1.26 -18.24 -5.61
CA ILE A 81 -0.78 -17.11 -4.80
C ILE A 81 0.37 -17.56 -3.91
N VAL A 82 0.25 -18.74 -3.29
CA VAL A 82 1.22 -19.29 -2.34
C VAL A 82 2.28 -20.08 -3.12
N ARG A 83 3.25 -19.36 -3.69
CA ARG A 83 4.38 -19.94 -4.44
C ARG A 83 5.69 -19.56 -3.78
N LEU A 84 6.72 -20.39 -3.95
CA LEU A 84 8.07 -20.08 -3.47
C LEU A 84 8.53 -18.70 -3.96
N GLU A 85 9.25 -18.01 -3.10
CA GLU A 85 9.82 -16.67 -3.37
C GLU A 85 8.78 -15.57 -3.66
N GLN A 86 7.50 -15.82 -3.40
CA GLN A 86 6.45 -14.80 -3.49
C GLN A 86 6.12 -14.23 -2.12
N VAL A 87 5.89 -12.92 -2.06
CA VAL A 87 5.34 -12.26 -0.87
C VAL A 87 3.83 -12.44 -0.85
N VAL A 88 3.32 -13.03 0.23
CA VAL A 88 1.89 -13.28 0.42
C VAL A 88 1.39 -12.58 1.68
N VAL A 89 0.13 -12.16 1.65
CA VAL A 89 -0.59 -11.63 2.80
C VAL A 89 -1.58 -12.69 3.26
N ILE A 90 -1.50 -13.06 4.53
CA ILE A 90 -2.34 -14.09 5.13
C ILE A 90 -3.24 -13.49 6.21
N GLU A 91 -4.51 -13.79 6.12
CA GLU A 91 -5.47 -13.70 7.22
C GLU A 91 -5.54 -15.06 7.88
N GLY A 92 -5.14 -15.15 9.15
CA GLY A 92 -5.04 -16.41 9.85
C GLY A 92 -5.06 -16.27 11.36
N GLU A 93 -5.11 -17.41 12.04
CA GLU A 93 -5.07 -17.51 13.48
C GLU A 93 -3.66 -17.93 13.91
N ILE A 94 -2.96 -17.05 14.65
CA ILE A 94 -1.64 -17.35 15.22
C ILE A 94 -1.85 -17.89 16.64
N TYR A 95 -1.22 -19.03 16.95
CA TYR A 95 -1.35 -19.73 18.23
C TYR A 95 -0.01 -20.33 18.67
N GLU A 96 0.13 -20.51 19.98
CA GLU A 96 1.21 -21.29 20.57
C GLU A 96 0.85 -22.77 20.61
N ARG A 97 1.83 -23.61 20.31
CA ARG A 97 1.71 -25.05 20.48
C ARG A 97 2.72 -25.54 21.52
N GLU A 98 2.23 -26.25 22.51
CA GLU A 98 3.07 -26.87 23.56
C GLU A 98 4.16 -27.75 22.92
N GLY A 99 5.42 -27.58 23.35
CA GLY A 99 6.57 -28.31 22.83
C GLY A 99 7.16 -27.75 21.52
N PHE A 100 6.72 -26.58 21.07
CA PHE A 100 7.30 -25.88 19.92
C PHE A 100 7.75 -24.48 20.34
N ASP A 101 9.01 -24.15 20.00
CA ASP A 101 9.61 -22.85 20.35
C ASP A 101 9.14 -21.71 19.41
N ARG A 102 8.38 -22.01 18.37
CA ARG A 102 7.93 -21.04 17.36
C ARG A 102 6.41 -20.99 17.29
N PRO A 103 5.85 -19.80 17.11
CA PRO A 103 4.42 -19.67 16.88
C PRO A 103 4.04 -20.35 15.55
N MET A 104 2.86 -20.91 15.53
CA MET A 104 2.24 -21.50 14.35
C MET A 104 1.01 -20.71 13.96
N ALA A 105 0.64 -20.79 12.69
CA ALA A 105 -0.59 -20.18 12.22
C ALA A 105 -1.47 -21.19 11.49
N ARG A 106 -2.77 -20.88 11.48
CA ARG A 106 -3.76 -21.59 10.66
C ARG A 106 -4.25 -20.64 9.57
N LEU A 107 -4.10 -21.03 8.31
CA LEU A 107 -4.54 -20.25 7.16
C LEU A 107 -6.07 -20.13 7.15
N SER A 108 -6.59 -18.91 7.11
CA SER A 108 -7.98 -18.62 6.78
C SER A 108 -8.14 -18.17 5.33
N LYS A 109 -7.38 -17.13 4.93
CA LYS A 109 -7.33 -16.62 3.57
C LYS A 109 -5.90 -16.21 3.21
N ALA A 110 -5.57 -16.28 1.92
CA ALA A 110 -4.33 -15.73 1.38
C ALA A 110 -4.66 -14.75 0.25
N PHE A 111 -3.81 -13.74 0.10
CA PHE A 111 -3.93 -12.70 -0.92
C PHE A 111 -2.55 -12.40 -1.50
N SER A 112 -2.48 -12.19 -2.80
CA SER A 112 -1.33 -11.54 -3.42
C SER A 112 -1.33 -10.03 -3.10
N LEU A 113 -0.18 -9.38 -3.21
CA LEU A 113 -0.11 -7.92 -3.08
C LEU A 113 -0.98 -7.22 -4.13
N ASN A 114 -1.01 -7.72 -5.36
CA ASN A 114 -1.85 -7.18 -6.42
C ASN A 114 -3.34 -7.23 -6.06
N GLU A 115 -3.83 -8.33 -5.48
CA GLU A 115 -5.23 -8.43 -5.03
C GLU A 115 -5.55 -7.46 -3.89
N ILE A 116 -4.60 -7.23 -2.97
CA ILE A 116 -4.78 -6.24 -1.90
C ILE A 116 -4.85 -4.83 -2.48
N ARG A 117 -3.93 -4.49 -3.39
CA ARG A 117 -3.92 -3.20 -4.07
C ARG A 117 -5.23 -2.94 -4.82
N GLN A 118 -5.65 -3.90 -5.64
CA GLN A 118 -6.91 -3.80 -6.38
C GLN A 118 -8.13 -3.58 -5.49
N LYS A 119 -8.15 -4.19 -4.30
CA LYS A 119 -9.28 -4.09 -3.38
C LYS A 119 -9.24 -2.87 -2.46
N ARG A 120 -8.07 -2.30 -2.20
CA ARG A 120 -7.88 -1.31 -1.12
C ARG A 120 -7.12 -0.06 -1.54
N ALA A 121 -6.42 -0.04 -2.67
CA ALA A 121 -5.74 1.15 -3.12
C ALA A 121 -6.75 2.23 -3.50
N GLN A 122 -6.60 3.40 -2.91
CA GLN A 122 -7.41 4.58 -3.17
C GLN A 122 -6.77 5.46 -4.24
N SER A 123 -5.47 5.71 -4.09
CA SER A 123 -4.69 6.47 -5.05
C SER A 123 -3.24 6.00 -5.11
N ILE A 124 -2.59 6.22 -6.25
CA ILE A 124 -1.14 6.16 -6.41
C ILE A 124 -0.64 7.60 -6.39
N GLN A 125 0.13 7.94 -5.38
CA GLN A 125 0.74 9.25 -5.22
C GLN A 125 2.15 9.22 -5.81
N ILE A 126 2.42 10.17 -6.70
CA ILE A 126 3.72 10.35 -7.35
C ILE A 126 4.29 11.69 -6.89
N ARG A 127 5.32 11.66 -6.05
CA ARG A 127 6.06 12.86 -5.70
C ARG A 127 6.95 13.24 -6.89
N MET A 128 6.74 14.44 -7.40
CA MET A 128 7.42 14.95 -8.58
C MET A 128 8.75 15.56 -8.20
N PRO A 129 9.92 14.97 -8.57
CA PRO A 129 11.21 15.63 -8.47
C PRO A 129 11.23 16.86 -9.37
N HIS A 130 11.79 17.95 -8.87
CA HIS A 130 11.80 19.24 -9.56
C HIS A 130 12.47 19.20 -10.95
N ASP A 131 13.51 18.39 -11.08
CA ASP A 131 14.28 18.18 -12.31
C ASP A 131 13.53 17.42 -13.42
N LEU A 132 12.48 16.66 -13.06
CA LEU A 132 11.65 15.94 -14.01
C LEU A 132 10.48 16.74 -14.59
N MET A 133 10.30 18.00 -14.18
CA MET A 133 9.25 18.87 -14.75
C MET A 133 9.63 19.38 -16.15
N THR A 134 9.76 18.46 -17.08
CA THR A 134 10.11 18.75 -18.48
C THR A 134 8.88 18.80 -19.39
N LYS A 135 9.04 19.38 -20.60
CA LYS A 135 7.95 19.40 -21.60
C LYS A 135 7.55 17.99 -22.08
N SER A 136 8.41 16.99 -21.94
CA SER A 136 8.14 15.60 -22.33
C SER A 136 7.37 14.81 -21.25
N LEU A 137 7.34 15.28 -20.00
CA LEU A 137 6.77 14.56 -18.85
C LEU A 137 5.35 14.04 -19.13
N ALA A 138 4.47 14.87 -19.68
CA ALA A 138 3.10 14.47 -19.98
C ALA A 138 3.02 13.30 -20.96
N LYS A 139 3.89 13.29 -21.97
CA LYS A 139 3.97 12.23 -22.97
C LYS A 139 4.57 10.95 -22.38
N ASP A 140 5.58 11.08 -21.54
CA ASP A 140 6.24 9.94 -20.90
C ASP A 140 5.28 9.28 -19.89
N MET A 141 4.58 10.07 -19.07
CA MET A 141 3.51 9.57 -18.21
C MET A 141 2.41 8.88 -18.98
N GLN A 142 1.95 9.47 -20.09
CA GLN A 142 0.97 8.86 -20.96
C GLN A 142 1.42 7.47 -21.43
N ASN A 143 2.64 7.33 -21.90
CA ASN A 143 3.21 6.07 -22.37
C ASN A 143 3.29 5.01 -21.25
N ILE A 144 3.59 5.42 -20.02
CA ILE A 144 3.68 4.52 -18.87
C ILE A 144 2.29 4.08 -18.42
N LEU A 145 1.30 4.99 -18.37
CA LEU A 145 -0.02 4.73 -17.77
C LEU A 145 -1.00 4.05 -18.70
N LEU A 146 -1.00 4.41 -20.00
CA LEU A 146 -1.98 3.93 -20.99
C LEU A 146 -2.19 2.41 -21.01
N PRO A 147 -1.14 1.55 -20.92
CA PRO A 147 -1.33 0.09 -20.94
C PRO A 147 -2.15 -0.43 -19.76
N TYR A 148 -2.27 0.35 -18.67
CA TYR A 148 -2.91 -0.05 -17.43
C TYR A 148 -4.24 0.66 -17.16
N CYS A 149 -4.67 1.58 -18.05
CA CYS A 149 -5.91 2.34 -17.87
C CYS A 149 -7.19 1.54 -18.16
N ASN A 150 -7.13 0.51 -19.01
CA ASN A 150 -8.30 -0.24 -19.48
C ASN A 150 -8.14 -1.75 -19.25
N VAL A 151 -7.56 -2.14 -18.10
CA VAL A 151 -7.43 -3.55 -17.74
C VAL A 151 -8.77 -4.01 -17.17
N ASP A 152 -9.50 -4.84 -17.94
CA ASP A 152 -10.76 -5.44 -17.50
C ASP A 152 -10.58 -6.22 -16.19
N MET A 153 -11.60 -6.19 -15.34
CA MET A 153 -11.70 -6.90 -14.05
C MET A 153 -10.89 -6.29 -12.88
N CYS A 154 -10.24 -5.14 -13.03
CA CYS A 154 -9.52 -4.48 -11.93
C CYS A 154 -10.27 -3.26 -11.40
N GLN A 155 -10.26 -3.07 -10.08
CA GLN A 155 -10.65 -1.80 -9.50
C GLN A 155 -9.58 -0.76 -9.87
N HIS A 156 -9.96 0.28 -10.61
CA HIS A 156 -9.03 1.29 -11.09
C HIS A 156 -8.74 2.30 -10.00
N THR A 157 -7.46 2.57 -9.80
CA THR A 157 -6.92 3.47 -8.78
C THR A 157 -6.58 4.82 -9.41
N GLY A 158 -6.93 5.93 -8.75
CA GLY A 158 -6.60 7.27 -9.19
C GLY A 158 -5.10 7.55 -9.10
N ILE A 159 -4.61 8.50 -9.92
CA ILE A 159 -3.23 9.01 -9.87
C ILE A 159 -3.25 10.42 -9.31
N GLN A 160 -2.38 10.68 -8.34
CA GLN A 160 -2.14 11.99 -7.73
C GLN A 160 -0.67 12.37 -7.91
N LEU A 161 -0.42 13.58 -8.38
CA LEU A 161 0.92 14.13 -8.48
C LEU A 161 1.12 15.12 -7.33
N LEU A 162 2.14 14.90 -6.51
CA LEU A 162 2.56 15.79 -5.45
C LEU A 162 3.75 16.60 -5.95
N ILE A 163 3.55 17.89 -6.16
CA ILE A 163 4.57 18.80 -6.70
C ILE A 163 5.05 19.68 -5.55
N ASP A 164 6.25 19.40 -5.06
CA ASP A 164 6.86 20.17 -4.01
C ASP A 164 7.65 21.35 -4.62
N GLN A 165 7.22 22.57 -4.30
CA GLN A 165 7.97 23.80 -4.61
C GLN A 165 8.45 24.45 -3.30
N SER A 166 9.42 25.36 -3.40
CA SER A 166 10.11 25.97 -2.24
C SER A 166 9.16 26.61 -1.22
N PHE A 167 7.95 26.99 -1.63
CA PHE A 167 6.99 27.72 -0.80
C PHE A 167 5.59 27.09 -0.72
N ALA A 168 5.32 26.05 -1.52
CA ALA A 168 3.99 25.41 -1.56
C ALA A 168 4.09 23.98 -2.11
N THR A 169 3.24 23.09 -1.64
CA THR A 169 3.00 21.78 -2.24
C THR A 169 1.70 21.84 -3.02
N ALA A 170 1.74 21.53 -4.30
CA ALA A 170 0.57 21.39 -5.15
C ALA A 170 0.20 19.92 -5.31
N GLU A 171 -1.07 19.61 -5.19
CA GLU A 171 -1.62 18.28 -5.43
C GLU A 171 -2.49 18.31 -6.70
N LEU A 172 -2.12 17.49 -7.69
CA LEU A 172 -2.84 17.39 -8.95
C LEU A 172 -3.43 15.99 -9.10
N HIS A 173 -4.75 15.90 -9.16
CA HIS A 173 -5.46 14.66 -9.46
C HIS A 173 -5.63 14.49 -10.97
N LEU A 174 -5.16 13.38 -11.51
CA LEU A 174 -5.41 13.06 -12.90
C LEU A 174 -6.89 12.65 -13.08
N GLY A 175 -7.48 13.04 -14.22
CA GLY A 175 -8.88 12.78 -14.52
C GLY A 175 -9.23 11.28 -14.55
N ALA A 176 -10.53 10.97 -14.58
CA ALA A 176 -11.04 9.60 -14.50
C ALA A 176 -10.49 8.65 -15.60
N GLN A 177 -10.14 9.19 -16.77
CA GLN A 177 -9.55 8.46 -17.88
C GLN A 177 -8.13 7.93 -17.58
N TRP A 178 -7.48 8.45 -16.54
CA TRP A 178 -6.14 8.05 -16.09
C TRP A 178 -6.13 7.14 -14.87
N LYS A 179 -7.28 6.57 -14.52
CA LYS A 179 -7.34 5.53 -13.51
C LYS A 179 -6.69 4.26 -14.03
N VAL A 180 -5.83 3.64 -13.22
CA VAL A 180 -5.00 2.50 -13.61
C VAL A 180 -5.21 1.29 -12.70
N ALA A 181 -4.90 0.11 -13.22
CA ALA A 181 -4.75 -1.09 -12.40
C ALA A 181 -3.40 -1.03 -11.65
N PRO A 182 -3.38 -1.07 -10.30
CA PRO A 182 -2.15 -0.91 -9.50
C PRO A 182 -1.31 -2.20 -9.47
N LEU A 183 -0.84 -2.63 -10.62
CA LEU A 183 -0.04 -3.84 -10.81
C LEU A 183 1.44 -3.59 -10.48
N ASP A 184 2.16 -4.65 -10.05
CA ASP A 184 3.60 -4.58 -9.76
C ASP A 184 4.42 -4.05 -10.93
N GLU A 185 4.05 -4.44 -12.17
CA GLU A 185 4.72 -3.98 -13.37
C GLU A 185 4.59 -2.46 -13.57
N LEU A 186 3.39 -1.90 -13.38
CA LEU A 186 3.18 -0.45 -13.42
C LEU A 186 4.00 0.26 -12.35
N LEU A 187 3.94 -0.23 -11.10
CA LEU A 187 4.68 0.37 -9.99
C LEU A 187 6.19 0.29 -10.21
N GLY A 188 6.69 -0.80 -10.83
CA GLY A 188 8.08 -0.93 -11.24
C GLY A 188 8.46 0.17 -12.22
N LYS A 189 7.72 0.34 -13.33
CA LYS A 189 7.96 1.38 -14.33
C LYS A 189 7.91 2.80 -13.76
N LEU A 190 6.96 3.05 -12.85
CA LEU A 190 6.87 4.35 -12.16
C LEU A 190 8.08 4.59 -11.25
N ARG A 191 8.54 3.59 -10.50
CA ARG A 191 9.72 3.68 -9.64
C ARG A 191 11.01 3.85 -10.44
N ASP A 192 11.13 3.21 -11.59
CA ASP A 192 12.28 3.35 -12.48
C ASP A 192 12.35 4.76 -13.08
N TYR A 193 11.21 5.36 -13.39
CA TYR A 193 11.14 6.69 -14.00
C TYR A 193 11.27 7.83 -12.97
N PHE A 194 10.53 7.77 -11.85
CA PHE A 194 10.44 8.84 -10.85
C PHE A 194 11.36 8.64 -9.65
N GLY A 195 11.92 7.44 -9.47
CA GLY A 195 12.67 7.04 -8.29
C GLY A 195 11.83 6.22 -7.31
N LYS A 196 12.52 5.35 -6.55
CA LYS A 196 11.86 4.38 -5.65
C LYS A 196 11.07 5.07 -4.54
N ASP A 197 11.60 6.18 -4.02
CA ASP A 197 11.02 6.93 -2.91
C ASP A 197 9.97 7.97 -3.35
N ALA A 198 9.69 8.05 -4.66
CA ALA A 198 8.72 8.98 -5.21
C ALA A 198 7.30 8.38 -5.31
N ILE A 199 7.17 7.06 -5.22
CA ILE A 199 5.91 6.36 -5.46
C ILE A 199 5.33 5.82 -4.17
N TYR A 200 4.11 6.27 -3.81
CA TYR A 200 3.37 5.83 -2.64
C TYR A 200 1.97 5.36 -3.06
N ILE A 201 1.46 4.36 -2.36
CA ILE A 201 0.07 3.90 -2.54
C ILE A 201 -0.70 4.27 -1.28
N GLU A 202 -1.75 5.03 -1.46
CA GLU A 202 -2.72 5.33 -0.42
C GLU A 202 -3.77 4.23 -0.37
N TYR A 203 -4.02 3.68 0.81
CA TYR A 203 -4.98 2.61 1.05
C TYR A 203 -6.18 3.10 1.83
N GLN A 204 -7.36 2.56 1.54
CA GLN A 204 -8.53 2.75 2.39
C GLN A 204 -8.25 2.13 3.77
N VAL A 205 -8.08 2.96 4.77
CA VAL A 205 -8.05 2.53 6.16
C VAL A 205 -9.48 2.18 6.54
N LYS A 206 -9.79 0.91 6.77
CA LYS A 206 -11.03 0.54 7.49
C LYS A 206 -10.87 1.05 8.92
N SER A 207 -11.33 2.26 9.20
CA SER A 207 -11.38 2.79 10.56
C SER A 207 -12.35 1.93 11.37
N LYS A 208 -11.82 1.04 12.21
CA LYS A 208 -12.50 0.75 13.47
C LYS A 208 -12.44 2.06 14.26
N ALA A 209 -13.56 2.79 14.24
CA ALA A 209 -13.88 3.93 15.09
C ALA A 209 -12.68 4.55 15.84
N ALA A 210 -11.82 5.29 15.14
CA ALA A 210 -11.01 6.31 15.75
C ALA A 210 -11.96 7.49 15.97
N LYS A 211 -12.10 7.92 17.22
CA LYS A 211 -12.78 9.19 17.58
C LYS A 211 -12.30 10.26 16.62
N VAL A 212 -13.24 10.83 15.89
CA VAL A 212 -13.02 12.02 15.08
C VAL A 212 -12.48 13.09 16.03
N ILE A 213 -11.19 13.37 15.93
CA ILE A 213 -10.67 14.66 16.37
C ILE A 213 -11.11 15.59 15.24
N GLU A 214 -12.16 16.36 15.49
CA GLU A 214 -12.59 17.42 14.59
C GLU A 214 -11.40 18.36 14.36
N THR A 215 -10.77 18.25 13.19
CA THR A 215 -9.93 19.34 12.71
C THR A 215 -10.84 20.55 12.53
N PRO A 216 -10.45 21.74 12.99
CA PRO A 216 -11.28 22.93 12.82
C PRO A 216 -11.57 23.10 11.33
N LYS A 217 -12.85 23.23 11.00
CA LYS A 217 -13.30 23.56 9.65
C LYS A 217 -12.63 24.87 9.25
N VAL A 218 -11.65 24.79 8.36
CA VAL A 218 -11.22 25.96 7.63
C VAL A 218 -12.44 26.39 6.81
N SER A 219 -13.03 27.52 7.17
CA SER A 219 -14.12 28.13 6.42
C SER A 219 -13.58 28.42 5.02
N VAL A 220 -14.12 27.69 4.03
CA VAL A 220 -13.88 27.99 2.63
C VAL A 220 -14.48 29.33 2.36
N VAL A 221 -13.65 30.34 2.21
CA VAL A 221 -14.08 31.65 1.73
C VAL A 221 -14.65 31.43 0.33
N PRO A 222 -15.91 31.79 0.07
CA PRO A 222 -16.50 31.67 -1.26
C PRO A 222 -15.68 32.51 -2.25
N PRO A 223 -15.49 32.04 -3.50
CA PRO A 223 -14.77 32.82 -4.50
C PRO A 223 -15.45 34.18 -4.69
N PRO A 224 -14.67 35.26 -4.89
CA PRO A 224 -15.21 36.58 -5.11
C PRO A 224 -16.14 36.58 -6.35
N PRO A 225 -17.20 37.39 -6.35
CA PRO A 225 -18.12 37.46 -7.48
C PRO A 225 -17.38 37.87 -8.76
N ALA A 226 -17.77 37.29 -9.89
CA ALA A 226 -17.08 37.37 -11.17
C ALA A 226 -16.84 38.81 -11.74
N ASN A 227 -17.37 39.86 -11.08
CA ASN A 227 -17.26 41.26 -11.46
C ASN A 227 -16.50 42.14 -10.46
N MET A 228 -15.78 41.55 -9.50
CA MET A 228 -15.01 42.29 -8.51
C MET A 228 -13.63 42.67 -9.09
N SER A 229 -13.21 43.91 -8.93
CA SER A 229 -11.86 44.32 -9.34
C SER A 229 -10.79 43.67 -8.44
N ILE A 230 -9.57 43.56 -8.94
CA ILE A 230 -8.43 42.95 -8.19
C ILE A 230 -8.14 43.77 -6.92
N ASP A 231 -8.33 45.09 -6.97
CA ASP A 231 -8.09 45.97 -5.84
C ASP A 231 -9.16 45.80 -4.74
N ASP A 232 -10.43 45.65 -5.11
CA ASP A 232 -11.53 45.35 -4.16
C ASP A 232 -11.35 43.95 -3.50
N ALA A 233 -10.83 42.98 -4.23
CA ALA A 233 -10.54 41.64 -3.70
C ALA A 233 -9.37 41.65 -2.70
N LEU A 234 -8.36 42.45 -2.93
CA LEU A 234 -7.21 42.66 -2.04
C LEU A 234 -7.59 43.36 -0.73
N ASP A 235 -8.45 44.35 -0.79
CA ASP A 235 -8.94 45.07 0.38
C ASP A 235 -9.81 44.18 1.28
N LEU A 236 -10.67 43.32 0.69
CA LEU A 236 -11.42 42.31 1.42
C LEU A 236 -10.53 41.30 2.14
N TYR A 237 -9.47 40.84 1.47
CA TYR A 237 -8.52 39.89 2.06
C TYR A 237 -7.71 40.47 3.21
N GLN A 238 -7.31 41.75 3.11
CA GLN A 238 -6.61 42.46 4.18
C GLN A 238 -7.51 42.76 5.40
N ALA A 239 -8.80 43.02 5.18
CA ALA A 239 -9.76 43.22 6.26
C ALA A 239 -10.01 41.92 7.06
N GLU A 240 -10.07 40.73 6.40
CA GLU A 240 -10.24 39.47 7.10
C GLU A 240 -9.01 39.07 7.88
N VAL A 241 -7.79 39.23 7.34
CA VAL A 241 -6.54 38.92 8.06
C VAL A 241 -6.37 39.78 9.32
N SER A 242 -6.90 41.02 9.32
CA SER A 242 -6.83 41.93 10.49
C SER A 242 -7.75 41.54 11.64
N GLN A 243 -8.76 40.66 11.41
CA GLN A 243 -9.66 40.18 12.48
C GLN A 243 -9.11 38.99 13.29
N TYR A 244 -8.02 38.41 12.84
CA TYR A 244 -7.38 37.25 13.49
C TYR A 244 -5.99 37.55 14.09
N SER A 245 -5.61 38.81 14.22
CA SER A 245 -4.38 39.27 14.87
C SER A 245 -4.61 39.80 16.26
#